data_2c8eb8516df754c6d9733b0786889f81
#
_entry.id   2c8eb8516df754c6d9733b0786889f81
#
_cell.length_a   1.000
_cell.length_b   1.000
_cell.length_c   1.000
_cell.angle_alpha   90.00
_cell.angle_beta   90.00
_cell.angle_gamma   90.00
#
_symmetry.space_group_name_H-M   'P 1'
#
loop_
_entity.id
_entity.type
_entity.pdbx_description
1 polymer ?
#
loop_
_entity_poly.entity_id
_entity_poly.type
_entity_poly.pdbx_seq_one_letter_code
_entity_poly.pdbx_strand_id
1 'polypeptide(L)'
;MACGEFSLIARYFDRVRSSRLDVELGIGDDCALLNIPEKQTLAISTDTLVAGNHFLPDIDPADLAYKALAVNLSDLAAMGADPAWLTLALTLPDVDEAWLESFSDSLFDLLNYYDMQLIGGDTTRGPLSMTLGIHGFVPMGRALTRAGAKPGDWIYVTGTPGDSAAGLAILQNRLQVADVKDADYLIKRHLRPSPRILQGQAL
;
A
#
# COMPACT_ATOMS: atom_id res chain seq x y z
N MET A 1 27.09 4.83 15.64
CA MET A 1 26.53 6.18 15.49
C MET A 1 25.08 5.99 15.09
N ALA A 2 24.13 6.60 15.78
CA ALA A 2 22.72 6.53 15.39
C ALA A 2 22.58 7.13 13.98
N CYS A 3 22.00 6.38 13.05
CA CYS A 3 21.69 6.84 11.71
C CYS A 3 20.70 8.00 11.85
N GLY A 4 21.08 9.20 11.40
CA GLY A 4 20.19 10.35 11.43
C GLY A 4 19.03 10.14 10.43
N GLU A 5 17.92 10.81 10.64
CA GLU A 5 16.71 10.73 9.80
C GLU A 5 17.04 10.86 8.29
N PHE A 6 17.78 11.88 7.89
CA PHE A 6 18.18 12.08 6.49
C PHE A 6 19.00 10.91 5.92
N SER A 7 19.88 10.30 6.73
CA SER A 7 20.67 9.15 6.30
C SER A 7 19.79 7.90 6.12
N LEU A 8 18.75 7.75 6.94
CA LEU A 8 17.79 6.69 6.85
C LEU A 8 16.93 6.86 5.59
N ILE A 9 16.41 8.05 5.34
CA ILE A 9 15.63 8.37 4.13
C ILE A 9 16.47 8.09 2.88
N ALA A 10 17.68 8.63 2.81
CA ALA A 10 18.56 8.44 1.65
C ALA A 10 18.89 6.96 1.39
N ARG A 11 19.06 6.16 2.45
CA ARG A 11 19.44 4.76 2.31
C ARG A 11 18.28 3.83 1.96
N TYR A 12 17.13 4.03 2.58
CA TYR A 12 16.01 3.07 2.50
C TYR A 12 14.85 3.54 1.64
N PHE A 13 14.67 4.85 1.45
CA PHE A 13 13.50 5.40 0.77
C PHE A 13 13.79 6.24 -0.47
N ASP A 14 15.01 6.75 -0.65
CA ASP A 14 15.41 7.42 -1.89
C ASP A 14 16.02 6.40 -2.87
N ARG A 15 15.19 5.49 -3.38
CA ARG A 15 15.58 4.36 -4.25
C ARG A 15 14.94 4.41 -5.63
N VAL A 16 14.63 5.60 -6.11
CA VAL A 16 13.97 5.77 -7.42
C VAL A 16 14.89 5.31 -8.55
N ARG A 17 14.55 4.20 -9.22
CA ARG A 17 15.31 3.66 -10.36
C ARG A 17 15.09 4.46 -11.64
N SER A 18 13.88 4.97 -11.86
CA SER A 18 13.53 5.88 -12.94
C SER A 18 12.45 6.83 -12.43
N SER A 19 12.67 8.14 -12.58
CA SER A 19 11.64 9.11 -12.23
C SER A 19 10.50 9.03 -13.25
N ARG A 20 9.26 9.03 -12.76
CA ARG A 20 8.08 9.19 -13.62
C ARG A 20 8.12 10.57 -14.28
N LEU A 21 7.62 10.65 -15.51
CA LEU A 21 7.60 11.92 -16.27
C LEU A 21 6.68 12.99 -15.65
N ASP A 22 5.75 12.56 -14.82
CA ASP A 22 4.81 13.43 -14.10
C ASP A 22 5.33 13.88 -12.72
N VAL A 23 6.55 13.49 -12.32
CA VAL A 23 7.25 13.96 -11.14
C VAL A 23 8.35 14.94 -11.55
N GLU A 24 8.11 16.22 -11.32
CA GLU A 24 9.08 17.29 -11.58
C GLU A 24 10.14 17.33 -10.46
N LEU A 25 9.69 17.18 -9.20
CA LEU A 25 10.52 17.14 -8.02
C LEU A 25 9.96 16.08 -7.05
N GLY A 26 10.78 15.14 -6.59
CA GLY A 26 10.42 14.09 -5.64
C GLY A 26 11.06 14.30 -4.28
N ILE A 27 11.57 13.19 -3.68
CA ILE A 27 12.27 13.21 -2.39
C ILE A 27 13.54 14.07 -2.50
N GLY A 28 13.78 14.90 -1.46
CA GLY A 28 15.01 15.71 -1.34
C GLY A 28 14.78 17.19 -1.18
N ASP A 29 13.54 17.67 -1.24
CA ASP A 29 13.14 19.05 -0.98
C ASP A 29 11.92 19.08 -0.03
N ASP A 30 11.49 20.27 0.39
CA ASP A 30 10.38 20.47 1.33
C ASP A 30 9.03 19.93 0.80
N CYS A 31 8.84 19.92 -0.53
CA CYS A 31 7.63 19.43 -1.17
C CYS A 31 7.95 18.70 -2.48
N ALA A 32 7.15 17.71 -2.83
CA ALA A 32 7.14 17.17 -4.19
C ALA A 32 6.39 18.10 -5.16
N LEU A 33 6.89 18.24 -6.40
CA LEU A 33 6.22 18.95 -7.48
C LEU A 33 5.77 17.96 -8.54
N LEU A 34 4.46 17.97 -8.84
CA LEU A 34 3.81 16.92 -9.62
C LEU A 34 2.96 17.53 -10.73
N ASN A 35 3.01 16.92 -11.89
CA ASN A 35 2.21 17.32 -13.04
C ASN A 35 1.05 16.36 -13.24
N ILE A 36 -0.19 16.85 -13.18
CA ILE A 36 -1.38 16.05 -13.46
C ILE A 36 -1.57 15.98 -14.98
N PRO A 37 -1.65 14.77 -15.59
CA PRO A 37 -1.85 14.64 -17.02
C PRO A 37 -3.17 15.29 -17.47
N GLU A 38 -3.18 15.82 -18.70
CA GLU A 38 -4.40 16.41 -19.27
C GLU A 38 -5.57 15.43 -19.32
N LYS A 39 -6.78 15.93 -19.05
CA LYS A 39 -8.04 15.15 -19.04
C LYS A 39 -8.10 14.03 -18.00
N GLN A 40 -7.23 14.08 -17.00
CA GLN A 40 -7.29 13.19 -15.84
C GLN A 40 -7.80 13.94 -14.60
N THR A 41 -8.41 13.18 -13.70
CA THR A 41 -8.77 13.63 -12.35
C THR A 41 -7.86 12.89 -11.37
N LEU A 42 -7.27 13.62 -10.42
CA LEU A 42 -6.45 13.06 -9.36
C LEU A 42 -7.36 12.40 -8.32
N ALA A 43 -7.16 11.11 -8.07
CA ALA A 43 -7.75 10.35 -6.98
C ALA A 43 -6.73 10.21 -5.85
N ILE A 44 -7.15 10.48 -4.62
CA ILE A 44 -6.29 10.41 -3.42
C ILE A 44 -7.01 9.61 -2.35
N SER A 45 -6.29 8.66 -1.72
CA SER A 45 -6.71 7.99 -0.49
C SER A 45 -5.60 8.02 0.54
N THR A 46 -5.95 7.88 1.81
CA THR A 46 -4.99 7.84 2.90
C THR A 46 -5.43 6.86 3.97
N ASP A 47 -4.58 5.88 4.27
CA ASP A 47 -4.78 4.92 5.35
C ASP A 47 -3.65 4.95 6.36
N THR A 48 -4.00 4.78 7.63
CA THR A 48 -3.05 4.61 8.72
C THR A 48 -3.14 3.20 9.29
N LEU A 49 -2.00 2.51 9.36
CA LEU A 49 -1.87 1.21 9.98
C LEU A 49 -1.10 1.34 11.31
N VAL A 50 -1.65 0.75 12.37
CA VAL A 50 -1.08 0.78 13.72
C VAL A 50 -0.88 -0.63 14.23
N ALA A 51 0.28 -0.92 14.81
CA ALA A 51 0.61 -2.21 15.42
C ALA A 51 -0.41 -2.60 16.49
N GLY A 52 -0.79 -3.87 16.53
CA GLY A 52 -1.77 -4.42 17.46
C GLY A 52 -3.23 -4.10 17.12
N ASN A 53 -3.50 -3.20 16.16
CA ASN A 53 -4.85 -2.89 15.68
C ASN A 53 -5.06 -3.37 14.24
N HIS A 54 -4.21 -2.95 13.31
CA HIS A 54 -4.35 -3.25 11.88
C HIS A 54 -3.46 -4.41 11.43
N PHE A 55 -2.43 -4.71 12.20
CA PHE A 55 -1.53 -5.84 11.96
C PHE A 55 -0.98 -6.37 13.30
N LEU A 56 -0.56 -7.63 13.30
CA LEU A 56 0.04 -8.26 14.47
C LEU A 56 1.44 -7.68 14.72
N PRO A 57 1.84 -7.44 15.98
CA PRO A 57 3.12 -6.80 16.29
C PRO A 57 4.36 -7.56 15.79
N ASP A 58 4.23 -8.88 15.60
CA ASP A 58 5.25 -9.80 15.13
C ASP A 58 5.20 -10.11 13.62
N ILE A 59 4.44 -9.30 12.85
CA ILE A 59 4.37 -9.44 11.40
C ILE A 59 5.75 -9.24 10.76
N ASP A 60 6.07 -10.05 9.76
CA ASP A 60 7.27 -9.88 8.95
C ASP A 60 7.25 -8.49 8.27
N PRO A 61 8.36 -7.72 8.29
CA PRO A 61 8.41 -6.38 7.72
C PRO A 61 8.12 -6.33 6.22
N ALA A 62 8.51 -7.36 5.45
CA ALA A 62 8.18 -7.43 4.04
C ALA A 62 6.67 -7.64 3.80
N ASP A 63 6.02 -8.46 4.63
CA ASP A 63 4.57 -8.66 4.56
C ASP A 63 3.81 -7.42 5.01
N LEU A 64 4.34 -6.70 6.01
CA LEU A 64 3.76 -5.44 6.46
C LEU A 64 3.81 -4.37 5.37
N ALA A 65 4.96 -4.17 4.73
CA ALA A 65 5.12 -3.23 3.63
C ALA A 65 4.17 -3.54 2.46
N TYR A 66 4.14 -4.83 2.06
CA TYR A 66 3.23 -5.30 1.03
C TYR A 66 1.77 -5.02 1.37
N LYS A 67 1.34 -5.42 2.58
CA LYS A 67 -0.04 -5.24 3.05
C LYS A 67 -0.41 -3.76 3.07
N ALA A 68 0.44 -2.91 3.64
CA ALA A 68 0.20 -1.49 3.77
C ALA A 68 -0.03 -0.82 2.40
N LEU A 69 0.80 -1.13 1.40
CA LEU A 69 0.60 -0.59 0.05
C LEU A 69 -0.60 -1.23 -0.65
N ALA A 70 -0.80 -2.54 -0.51
CA ALA A 70 -1.87 -3.27 -1.21
C ALA A 70 -3.28 -2.86 -0.77
N VAL A 71 -3.50 -2.54 0.52
CA VAL A 71 -4.82 -2.07 0.98
C VAL A 71 -5.12 -0.67 0.41
N ASN A 72 -4.14 0.23 0.37
CA ASN A 72 -4.27 1.54 -0.26
C ASN A 72 -4.51 1.43 -1.78
N LEU A 73 -3.78 0.56 -2.48
CA LEU A 73 -4.02 0.27 -3.89
C LEU A 73 -5.44 -0.23 -4.15
N SER A 74 -6.05 -0.93 -3.20
CA SER A 74 -7.42 -1.40 -3.33
C SER A 74 -8.43 -0.26 -3.33
N ASP A 75 -8.15 0.87 -2.67
CA ASP A 75 -8.98 2.07 -2.75
C ASP A 75 -8.93 2.71 -4.15
N LEU A 76 -7.73 2.80 -4.74
CA LEU A 76 -7.60 3.26 -6.13
C LEU A 76 -8.33 2.31 -7.10
N ALA A 77 -8.19 0.99 -6.89
CA ALA A 77 -8.91 -0.01 -7.68
C ALA A 77 -10.44 0.17 -7.61
N ALA A 78 -10.96 0.48 -6.41
CA ALA A 78 -12.40 0.72 -6.22
C ALA A 78 -12.92 1.95 -6.96
N MET A 79 -12.05 2.91 -7.27
CA MET A 79 -12.38 4.12 -8.05
C MET A 79 -12.08 3.97 -9.55
N GLY A 80 -11.50 2.83 -9.98
CA GLY A 80 -11.01 2.63 -11.35
C GLY A 80 -9.78 3.47 -11.69
N ALA A 81 -9.02 3.90 -10.68
CA ALA A 81 -7.87 4.78 -10.86
C ALA A 81 -6.60 3.97 -11.20
N ASP A 82 -5.74 4.60 -12.00
CA ASP A 82 -4.40 4.13 -12.31
C ASP A 82 -3.42 4.66 -11.26
N PRO A 83 -2.70 3.78 -10.52
CA PRO A 83 -1.78 4.21 -9.47
C PRO A 83 -0.62 5.05 -10.02
N ALA A 84 -0.18 6.06 -9.25
CA ALA A 84 0.91 6.92 -9.69
C ALA A 84 1.94 7.20 -8.58
N TRP A 85 1.51 7.73 -7.45
CA TRP A 85 2.42 8.22 -6.42
C TRP A 85 2.05 7.74 -5.03
N LEU A 86 3.06 7.67 -4.18
CA LEU A 86 2.94 7.34 -2.77
C LEU A 86 3.64 8.38 -1.90
N THR A 87 3.04 8.76 -0.79
CA THR A 87 3.71 9.37 0.37
C THR A 87 3.67 8.40 1.54
N LEU A 88 4.74 8.35 2.36
CA LEU A 88 4.86 7.45 3.50
C LEU A 88 5.30 8.22 4.74
N ALA A 89 4.43 8.36 5.73
CA ALA A 89 4.81 8.76 7.08
C ALA A 89 4.99 7.50 7.93
N LEU A 90 6.22 7.24 8.39
CA LEU A 90 6.61 6.03 9.13
C LEU A 90 7.06 6.38 10.54
N THR A 91 6.39 5.80 11.54
CA THR A 91 6.79 5.91 12.95
C THR A 91 7.40 4.60 13.40
N LEU A 92 8.61 4.65 13.96
CA LEU A 92 9.39 3.49 14.40
C LEU A 92 9.75 3.61 15.89
N PRO A 93 9.66 2.53 16.67
CA PRO A 93 10.13 2.56 18.07
C PRO A 93 11.64 2.76 18.16
N ASP A 94 12.40 2.07 17.33
CA ASP A 94 13.84 2.14 17.21
C ASP A 94 14.27 1.89 15.76
N VAL A 95 15.51 2.26 15.41
CA VAL A 95 16.09 2.01 14.08
C VAL A 95 16.68 0.61 14.05
N ASP A 96 16.01 -0.31 13.37
CA ASP A 96 16.50 -1.64 13.03
C ASP A 96 16.79 -1.70 11.52
N GLU A 97 18.07 -1.77 11.16
CA GLU A 97 18.50 -1.75 9.76
C GLU A 97 18.00 -2.96 8.97
N ALA A 98 17.94 -4.15 9.58
CA ALA A 98 17.45 -5.36 8.91
C ALA A 98 15.94 -5.29 8.68
N TRP A 99 15.20 -4.75 9.64
CA TRP A 99 13.77 -4.48 9.50
C TRP A 99 13.50 -3.49 8.36
N LEU A 100 14.24 -2.37 8.35
CA LEU A 100 14.10 -1.32 7.34
C LEU A 100 14.46 -1.81 5.92
N GLU A 101 15.51 -2.62 5.79
CA GLU A 101 15.90 -3.22 4.52
C GLU A 101 14.79 -4.13 3.96
N SER A 102 14.29 -5.06 4.78
CA SER A 102 13.21 -5.98 4.39
C SER A 102 11.92 -5.23 4.06
N PHE A 103 11.55 -4.22 4.86
CA PHE A 103 10.36 -3.39 4.63
C PHE A 103 10.48 -2.60 3.33
N SER A 104 11.59 -1.87 3.15
CA SER A 104 11.79 -1.03 1.98
C SER A 104 11.91 -1.84 0.69
N ASP A 105 12.59 -2.98 0.70
CA ASP A 105 12.72 -3.85 -0.46
C ASP A 105 11.34 -4.32 -0.95
N SER A 106 10.50 -4.82 -0.05
CA SER A 106 9.14 -5.26 -0.40
C SER A 106 8.24 -4.10 -0.85
N LEU A 107 8.38 -2.92 -0.23
CA LEU A 107 7.65 -1.72 -0.64
C LEU A 107 8.01 -1.33 -2.08
N PHE A 108 9.31 -1.24 -2.39
CA PHE A 108 9.77 -0.83 -3.71
C PHE A 108 9.51 -1.89 -4.78
N ASP A 109 9.53 -3.18 -4.44
CA ASP A 109 9.12 -4.24 -5.38
C ASP A 109 7.67 -4.04 -5.83
N LEU A 110 6.77 -3.73 -4.88
CA LEU A 110 5.36 -3.51 -5.21
C LEU A 110 5.13 -2.16 -5.91
N LEU A 111 5.84 -1.09 -5.53
CA LEU A 111 5.82 0.20 -6.24
C LEU A 111 6.25 0.03 -7.70
N ASN A 112 7.36 -0.68 -7.93
CA ASN A 112 7.86 -0.96 -9.29
C ASN A 112 6.88 -1.81 -10.11
N TYR A 113 6.21 -2.78 -9.47
CA TYR A 113 5.21 -3.62 -10.15
C TYR A 113 4.02 -2.80 -10.69
N TYR A 114 3.61 -1.76 -9.96
CA TYR A 114 2.51 -0.87 -10.36
C TYR A 114 2.96 0.44 -11.01
N ASP A 115 4.23 0.55 -11.40
CA ASP A 115 4.83 1.77 -11.97
C ASP A 115 4.57 3.03 -11.13
N MET A 116 4.68 2.89 -9.81
CA MET A 116 4.48 3.96 -8.85
C MET A 116 5.80 4.55 -8.36
N GLN A 117 5.76 5.80 -7.92
CA GLN A 117 6.91 6.46 -7.29
C GLN A 117 6.59 6.92 -5.87
N LEU A 118 7.48 6.60 -4.93
CA LEU A 118 7.50 7.26 -3.62
C LEU A 118 8.03 8.69 -3.82
N ILE A 119 7.20 9.68 -3.47
CA ILE A 119 7.49 11.10 -3.75
C ILE A 119 7.83 11.91 -2.51
N GLY A 120 7.65 11.36 -1.31
CA GLY A 120 7.93 12.03 -0.04
C GLY A 120 7.35 11.29 1.14
N GLY A 121 7.45 11.91 2.30
CA GLY A 121 6.93 11.36 3.55
C GLY A 121 7.65 11.92 4.75
N ASP A 122 7.56 11.19 5.86
CA ASP A 122 8.18 11.55 7.14
C ASP A 122 8.65 10.28 7.86
N THR A 123 9.70 10.39 8.67
CA THR A 123 10.15 9.30 9.52
C THR A 123 10.38 9.82 10.93
N THR A 124 9.63 9.31 11.89
CA THR A 124 9.70 9.77 13.26
C THR A 124 9.79 8.63 14.26
N ARG A 125 10.14 8.93 15.51
CA ARG A 125 10.23 7.93 16.59
C ARG A 125 8.94 7.86 17.37
N GLY A 126 8.45 6.63 17.58
CA GLY A 126 7.25 6.36 18.39
C GLY A 126 6.77 4.92 18.23
N PRO A 127 5.57 4.58 18.73
CA PRO A 127 4.97 3.27 18.50
C PRO A 127 4.85 2.97 17.01
N LEU A 128 5.17 1.73 16.59
CA LEU A 128 5.16 1.33 15.19
C LEU A 128 3.79 1.61 14.54
N SER A 129 3.82 2.53 13.60
CA SER A 129 2.67 2.88 12.76
C SER A 129 3.14 3.48 11.44
N MET A 130 2.29 3.46 10.45
CA MET A 130 2.56 4.06 9.15
C MET A 130 1.29 4.64 8.55
N THR A 131 1.44 5.78 7.90
CA THR A 131 0.38 6.41 7.11
C THR A 131 0.84 6.49 5.67
N LEU A 132 0.06 5.90 4.77
CA LEU A 132 0.31 5.94 3.34
C LEU A 132 -0.72 6.86 2.69
N GLY A 133 -0.23 7.88 1.97
CA GLY A 133 -1.05 8.68 1.07
C GLY A 133 -0.86 8.18 -0.34
N ILE A 134 -1.89 7.57 -0.93
CA ILE A 134 -1.81 7.04 -2.29
C ILE A 134 -2.53 7.94 -3.27
N HIS A 135 -1.93 8.09 -4.44
CA HIS A 135 -2.40 8.98 -5.49
C HIS A 135 -2.47 8.23 -6.81
N GLY A 136 -3.51 8.49 -7.59
CA GLY A 136 -3.67 7.89 -8.91
C GLY A 136 -4.52 8.75 -9.81
N PHE A 137 -4.65 8.35 -11.06
CA PHE A 137 -5.40 9.08 -12.07
C PHE A 137 -6.61 8.28 -12.53
N VAL A 138 -7.70 8.98 -12.77
CA VAL A 138 -8.88 8.44 -13.41
C VAL A 138 -9.30 9.39 -14.54
N PRO A 139 -9.70 8.89 -15.73
CA PRO A 139 -10.17 9.77 -16.79
C PRO A 139 -11.33 10.66 -16.31
N MET A 140 -11.32 11.93 -16.68
CA MET A 140 -12.29 12.91 -16.23
C MET A 140 -13.74 12.41 -16.44
N GLY A 141 -14.52 12.38 -15.37
CA GLY A 141 -15.92 11.92 -15.37
C GLY A 141 -16.10 10.38 -15.42
N ARG A 142 -15.03 9.59 -15.26
CA ARG A 142 -15.07 8.12 -15.32
C ARG A 142 -14.84 7.43 -14.00
N ALA A 143 -14.71 8.18 -12.91
CA ALA A 143 -14.51 7.58 -11.57
C ALA A 143 -15.70 6.70 -11.18
N LEU A 144 -15.41 5.48 -10.71
CA LEU A 144 -16.39 4.62 -10.08
C LEU A 144 -16.71 5.19 -8.69
N THR A 145 -17.99 5.27 -8.35
CA THR A 145 -18.42 5.81 -7.06
C THR A 145 -19.38 4.86 -6.36
N ARG A 146 -19.41 4.89 -5.02
CA ARG A 146 -20.34 4.09 -4.20
C ARG A 146 -21.81 4.38 -4.51
N ALA A 147 -22.12 5.57 -4.99
CA ALA A 147 -23.48 6.02 -5.32
C ALA A 147 -23.92 5.64 -6.75
N GLY A 148 -23.07 4.97 -7.54
CA GLY A 148 -23.36 4.64 -8.94
C GLY A 148 -24.35 3.49 -9.12
N ALA A 149 -24.42 2.57 -8.16
CA ALA A 149 -25.27 1.36 -8.24
C ALA A 149 -26.77 1.67 -8.22
N LYS A 150 -27.54 0.90 -8.98
CA LYS A 150 -29.02 1.04 -9.13
C LYS A 150 -29.72 -0.29 -8.81
N PRO A 151 -30.99 -0.26 -8.41
CA PRO A 151 -31.78 -1.46 -8.29
C PRO A 151 -31.81 -2.24 -9.62
N GLY A 152 -31.49 -3.53 -9.56
CA GLY A 152 -31.38 -4.39 -10.73
C GLY A 152 -29.96 -4.66 -11.21
N ASP A 153 -28.96 -3.93 -10.71
CA ASP A 153 -27.56 -4.19 -10.99
C ASP A 153 -27.11 -5.52 -10.36
N TRP A 154 -26.23 -6.22 -11.05
CA TRP A 154 -25.63 -7.45 -10.55
C TRP A 154 -24.52 -7.13 -9.55
N ILE A 155 -24.45 -7.93 -8.48
CA ILE A 155 -23.39 -7.83 -7.48
C ILE A 155 -22.33 -8.88 -7.77
N TYR A 156 -21.12 -8.45 -8.06
CA TYR A 156 -19.96 -9.32 -8.27
C TYR A 156 -18.92 -9.11 -7.19
N VAL A 157 -18.16 -10.17 -6.89
CA VAL A 157 -17.01 -10.12 -6.00
C VAL A 157 -15.82 -10.80 -6.68
N THR A 158 -14.64 -10.24 -6.51
CA THR A 158 -13.39 -10.82 -7.00
C THR A 158 -12.73 -11.63 -5.90
N GLY A 159 -12.46 -12.90 -6.16
CA GLY A 159 -11.89 -13.82 -5.17
C GLY A 159 -12.94 -14.38 -4.22
N THR A 160 -12.52 -14.84 -3.05
CA THR A 160 -13.33 -15.54 -2.07
C THR A 160 -13.47 -14.70 -0.81
N PRO A 161 -14.70 -14.21 -0.47
CA PRO A 161 -14.93 -13.51 0.79
C PRO A 161 -14.64 -14.40 2.00
N GLY A 162 -13.95 -13.82 3.00
CA GLY A 162 -13.64 -14.53 4.24
C GLY A 162 -12.21 -15.10 4.32
N ASP A 163 -11.51 -15.29 3.20
CA ASP A 163 -10.13 -15.82 3.19
C ASP A 163 -9.19 -15.06 4.14
N SER A 164 -9.19 -13.73 4.08
CA SER A 164 -8.34 -12.89 4.93
C SER A 164 -8.70 -13.01 6.41
N ALA A 165 -9.99 -13.10 6.74
CA ALA A 165 -10.44 -13.29 8.12
C ALA A 165 -10.04 -14.66 8.67
N ALA A 166 -10.13 -15.72 7.84
CA ALA A 166 -9.67 -17.06 8.19
C ALA A 166 -8.14 -17.07 8.40
N GLY A 167 -7.36 -16.42 7.51
CA GLY A 167 -5.92 -16.28 7.65
C GLY A 167 -5.51 -15.59 8.96
N LEU A 168 -6.18 -14.50 9.33
CA LEU A 168 -5.96 -13.85 10.62
C LEU A 168 -6.31 -14.77 11.79
N ALA A 169 -7.39 -15.53 11.71
CA ALA A 169 -7.78 -16.45 12.76
C ALA A 169 -6.75 -17.59 12.95
N ILE A 170 -6.11 -18.05 11.86
CA ILE A 170 -5.00 -19.02 11.92
C ILE A 170 -3.79 -18.39 12.62
N LEU A 171 -3.35 -17.21 12.19
CA LEU A 171 -2.22 -16.48 12.80
C LEU A 171 -2.43 -16.22 14.30
N GLN A 172 -3.66 -16.03 14.72
CA GLN A 172 -4.05 -15.84 16.13
C GLN A 172 -4.33 -17.14 16.87
N ASN A 173 -4.06 -18.32 16.28
CA ASN A 173 -4.34 -19.64 16.85
C ASN A 173 -5.82 -19.87 17.25
N ARG A 174 -6.76 -19.16 16.57
CA ARG A 174 -8.22 -19.28 16.77
C ARG A 174 -8.88 -20.23 15.76
N LEU A 175 -8.20 -20.57 14.68
CA LEU A 175 -8.65 -21.50 13.65
C LEU A 175 -7.52 -22.49 13.34
N GLN A 176 -7.84 -23.77 13.27
CA GLN A 176 -6.95 -24.81 12.78
C GLN A 176 -7.48 -25.34 11.45
N VAL A 177 -6.63 -25.45 10.45
CA VAL A 177 -6.91 -26.01 9.14
C VAL A 177 -6.05 -27.25 8.95
N ALA A 178 -6.67 -28.36 8.54
CA ALA A 178 -5.99 -29.65 8.47
C ALA A 178 -4.94 -29.74 7.35
N ASP A 179 -5.22 -29.09 6.21
CA ASP A 179 -4.27 -29.03 5.09
C ASP A 179 -3.37 -27.80 5.24
N VAL A 180 -2.05 -28.02 5.25
CA VAL A 180 -1.04 -26.97 5.38
C VAL A 180 -1.11 -26.00 4.19
N LYS A 181 -1.39 -26.49 2.98
CA LYS A 181 -1.50 -25.63 1.78
C LYS A 181 -2.68 -24.68 1.87
N ASP A 182 -3.82 -25.14 2.40
CA ASP A 182 -4.98 -24.29 2.63
C ASP A 182 -4.68 -23.24 3.72
N ALA A 183 -3.99 -23.64 4.79
CA ALA A 183 -3.55 -22.73 5.85
C ALA A 183 -2.62 -21.63 5.27
N ASP A 184 -1.61 -22.01 4.51
CA ASP A 184 -0.65 -21.09 3.88
C ASP A 184 -1.36 -20.14 2.90
N TYR A 185 -2.30 -20.66 2.10
CA TYR A 185 -3.11 -19.84 1.20
C TYR A 185 -3.89 -18.78 1.96
N LEU A 186 -4.61 -19.15 3.02
CA LEU A 186 -5.42 -18.24 3.83
C LEU A 186 -4.56 -17.19 4.55
N ILE A 187 -3.43 -17.60 5.12
CA ILE A 187 -2.45 -16.69 5.73
C ILE A 187 -1.94 -15.69 4.70
N LYS A 188 -1.55 -16.15 3.51
CA LYS A 188 -1.09 -15.28 2.42
C LYS A 188 -2.18 -14.30 1.98
N ARG A 189 -3.44 -14.72 1.94
CA ARG A 189 -4.58 -13.84 1.62
C ARG A 189 -4.74 -12.71 2.64
N HIS A 190 -4.36 -12.94 3.90
CA HIS A 190 -4.39 -11.93 4.95
C HIS A 190 -3.18 -10.99 4.90
N LEU A 191 -1.97 -11.56 4.76
CA LEU A 191 -0.72 -10.80 4.80
C LEU A 191 -0.44 -10.07 3.48
N ARG A 192 -0.77 -10.70 2.35
CA ARG A 192 -0.52 -10.17 0.99
C ARG A 192 -1.79 -10.14 0.15
N PRO A 193 -2.74 -9.23 0.45
CA PRO A 193 -3.94 -9.07 -0.34
C PRO A 193 -3.60 -8.63 -1.78
N SER A 194 -4.43 -9.03 -2.75
CA SER A 194 -4.19 -8.70 -4.16
C SER A 194 -5.08 -7.53 -4.57
N PRO A 195 -4.52 -6.33 -4.81
CA PRO A 195 -5.27 -5.20 -5.35
C PRO A 195 -5.85 -5.54 -6.72
N ARG A 196 -7.08 -5.12 -6.99
CA ARG A 196 -7.82 -5.43 -8.21
C ARG A 196 -7.82 -4.25 -9.19
N ILE A 197 -6.64 -3.67 -9.45
CA ILE A 197 -6.48 -2.46 -10.28
C ILE A 197 -7.07 -2.69 -11.68
N LEU A 198 -6.67 -3.75 -12.39
CA LEU A 198 -7.15 -4.02 -13.74
C LEU A 198 -8.67 -4.27 -13.79
N GLN A 199 -9.22 -4.89 -12.76
CA GLN A 199 -10.67 -5.12 -12.68
C GLN A 199 -11.41 -3.80 -12.47
N GLY A 200 -10.91 -2.93 -11.57
CA GLY A 200 -11.49 -1.60 -11.37
C GLY A 200 -11.45 -0.73 -12.62
N GLN A 201 -10.33 -0.76 -13.36
CA GLN A 201 -10.19 -0.01 -14.62
C GLN A 201 -11.07 -0.54 -15.76
N ALA A 202 -11.44 -1.83 -15.72
CA ALA A 202 -12.26 -2.46 -16.75
C ALA A 202 -13.76 -2.18 -16.61
N LEU A 203 -14.23 -1.68 -15.46
CA LEU A 203 -15.62 -1.36 -15.18
C LEU A 203 -15.97 0.08 -15.57
#